data_4b33d1e128be51721a9391f78f5ca6f7
#
_entry.id   4b33d1e128be51721a9391f78f5ca6f7
#
_cell.length_a   1.000
_cell.length_b   1.000
_cell.length_c   1.000
_cell.angle_alpha   90.00
_cell.angle_beta   90.00
_cell.angle_gamma   90.00
#
_symmetry.space_group_name_H-M   'P 1'
#
loop_
_entity.id
_entity.type
_entity.pdbx_description
1 polymer ?
#
loop_
_entity_poly.entity_id
_entity_poly.type
_entity_poly.pdbx_seq_one_letter_code
_entity_poly.pdbx_strand_id
1 'polypeptide(L)'
;MMKKVLVFGMTDNPGGMESVIMNYYRHIDRSVLQFEFLCNTEKVAYEDEIRGLGGVIHNICARSKNLKQYKHDMKDFFENNADKYCALWFNTCSLSNIDYLLYAKKYHIPKRIIHCHNAANGGDSFLRNLLHKYHQRKVFKYATDFWTCNQDSDLWFFGKASKELPNYRVIYNAIDLD
;
A
#
# COMPACT_ATOMS: atom_id res chain seq x y z
N MET A 1 -10.95 -18.82 11.55
CA MET A 1 -10.84 -18.57 10.10
C MET A 1 -9.63 -17.69 9.86
N MET A 2 -8.71 -18.07 8.99
CA MET A 2 -7.52 -17.29 8.61
C MET A 2 -7.93 -15.93 8.03
N LYS A 3 -7.35 -14.85 8.54
CA LYS A 3 -7.61 -13.49 8.04
C LYS A 3 -6.72 -13.19 6.84
N LYS A 4 -7.23 -12.42 5.88
CA LYS A 4 -6.45 -12.00 4.71
C LYS A 4 -6.25 -10.48 4.72
N VAL A 5 -5.04 -10.06 4.40
CA VAL A 5 -4.67 -8.65 4.19
C VAL A 5 -4.29 -8.48 2.72
N LEU A 6 -4.93 -7.52 2.06
CA LEU A 6 -4.53 -7.08 0.74
C LEU A 6 -3.34 -6.11 0.87
N VAL A 7 -2.23 -6.43 0.25
CA VAL A 7 -1.00 -5.61 0.29
C VAL A 7 -0.77 -4.96 -1.07
N PHE A 8 -0.57 -3.65 -1.09
CA PHE A 8 -0.07 -2.92 -2.25
C PHE A 8 1.28 -2.29 -1.92
N GLY A 9 2.20 -2.23 -2.89
CA GLY A 9 3.51 -1.61 -2.74
C GLY A 9 4.65 -2.44 -3.33
N MET A 10 4.39 -3.68 -3.76
CA MET A 10 5.39 -4.48 -4.48
C MET A 10 5.53 -3.98 -5.91
N THR A 11 6.78 -3.76 -6.33
CA THR A 11 7.16 -3.42 -7.70
C THR A 11 8.10 -4.49 -8.28
N ASP A 12 8.66 -4.25 -9.45
CA ASP A 12 9.66 -5.12 -10.09
C ASP A 12 11.08 -4.95 -9.53
N ASN A 13 11.29 -3.92 -8.69
CA ASN A 13 12.59 -3.61 -8.10
C ASN A 13 12.61 -3.96 -6.61
N PRO A 14 13.54 -4.78 -6.11
CA PRO A 14 13.66 -5.12 -4.69
C PRO A 14 14.24 -3.95 -3.88
N GLY A 15 13.46 -2.87 -3.76
CA GLY A 15 13.82 -1.66 -3.03
C GLY A 15 13.54 -1.74 -1.52
N GLY A 16 13.70 -0.61 -0.83
CA GLY A 16 13.50 -0.55 0.62
C GLY A 16 12.06 -0.81 1.06
N MET A 17 11.08 -0.36 0.30
CA MET A 17 9.66 -0.60 0.59
C MET A 17 9.31 -2.08 0.44
N GLU A 18 9.74 -2.70 -0.65
CA GLU A 18 9.52 -4.12 -0.92
C GLU A 18 10.20 -5.01 0.13
N SER A 19 11.43 -4.64 0.53
CA SER A 19 12.17 -5.34 1.59
C SER A 19 11.45 -5.28 2.93
N VAL A 20 10.89 -4.13 3.31
CA VAL A 20 10.09 -3.99 4.53
C VAL A 20 8.83 -4.86 4.47
N ILE A 21 8.10 -4.84 3.35
CA ILE A 21 6.90 -5.67 3.16
C ILE A 21 7.27 -7.15 3.32
N MET A 22 8.36 -7.60 2.69
CA MET A 22 8.80 -9.00 2.77
C MET A 22 9.30 -9.38 4.15
N ASN A 23 9.98 -8.48 4.85
CA ASN A 23 10.40 -8.73 6.22
C ASN A 23 9.19 -9.02 7.13
N TYR A 24 8.13 -8.22 7.04
CA TYR A 24 6.88 -8.54 7.75
C TYR A 24 6.28 -9.86 7.29
N TYR A 25 6.25 -10.13 5.98
CA TYR A 25 5.63 -11.33 5.45
C TYR A 25 6.34 -12.63 5.87
N ARG A 26 7.67 -12.59 6.02
CA ARG A 26 8.45 -13.72 6.54
C ARG A 26 8.10 -14.08 7.97
N HIS A 27 7.82 -13.07 8.80
CA HIS A 27 7.71 -13.22 10.26
C HIS A 27 6.27 -13.28 10.79
N ILE A 28 5.25 -13.02 9.98
CA ILE A 28 3.86 -13.20 10.43
C ILE A 28 3.52 -14.69 10.62
N ASP A 29 2.62 -14.96 11.55
CA ASP A 29 2.00 -16.30 11.66
C ASP A 29 0.98 -16.47 10.51
N ARG A 30 1.41 -17.15 9.46
CA ARG A 30 0.62 -17.39 8.24
C ARG A 30 -0.54 -18.36 8.45
N SER A 31 -0.63 -19.04 9.57
CA SER A 31 -1.81 -19.82 9.94
C SER A 31 -2.98 -18.94 10.41
N VAL A 32 -2.68 -17.73 10.91
CA VAL A 32 -3.64 -16.77 11.42
C VAL A 32 -3.90 -15.64 10.42
N LEU A 33 -2.85 -15.15 9.77
CA LEU A 33 -2.89 -14.00 8.87
C LEU A 33 -2.13 -14.31 7.58
N GLN A 34 -2.76 -14.13 6.43
CA GLN A 34 -2.13 -14.33 5.11
C GLN A 34 -2.17 -13.03 4.31
N PHE A 35 -1.09 -12.76 3.55
CA PHE A 35 -1.02 -11.65 2.62
C PHE A 35 -1.38 -12.11 1.20
N GLU A 36 -2.18 -11.28 0.52
CA GLU A 36 -2.38 -11.32 -0.91
C GLU A 36 -1.94 -9.97 -1.49
N PHE A 37 -1.25 -10.00 -2.62
CA PHE A 37 -0.56 -8.83 -3.17
C PHE A 37 -1.29 -8.33 -4.42
N LEU A 38 -1.65 -7.04 -4.44
CA LEU A 38 -2.18 -6.39 -5.64
C LEU A 38 -1.07 -5.60 -6.31
N CYS A 39 -0.64 -6.04 -7.49
CA CYS A 39 0.50 -5.49 -8.21
C CYS A 39 0.07 -4.88 -9.55
N ASN A 40 0.78 -3.85 -10.00
CA ASN A 40 0.55 -3.18 -11.27
C ASN A 40 1.80 -3.18 -12.17
N THR A 41 2.69 -4.14 -11.94
CA THR A 41 3.89 -4.43 -12.72
C THR A 41 3.79 -5.81 -13.34
N GLU A 42 4.49 -6.04 -14.46
CA GLU A 42 4.50 -7.35 -15.15
C GLU A 42 5.33 -8.39 -14.37
N LYS A 43 6.38 -7.92 -13.70
CA LYS A 43 7.21 -8.73 -12.79
C LYS A 43 7.06 -8.16 -11.39
N VAL A 44 7.20 -9.01 -10.40
CA VAL A 44 7.11 -8.64 -8.98
C VAL A 44 8.39 -9.09 -8.29
N ALA A 45 9.03 -8.18 -7.58
CA ALA A 45 10.18 -8.52 -6.74
C ALA A 45 9.77 -9.59 -5.72
N TYR A 46 10.66 -10.54 -5.46
CA TYR A 46 10.43 -11.65 -4.53
C TYR A 46 9.23 -12.57 -4.89
N GLU A 47 8.81 -12.62 -6.17
CA GLU A 47 7.62 -13.38 -6.60
C GLU A 47 7.67 -14.85 -6.16
N ASP A 48 8.79 -15.54 -6.41
CA ASP A 48 8.96 -16.96 -6.05
C ASP A 48 8.86 -17.16 -4.54
N GLU A 49 9.44 -16.27 -3.77
CA GLU A 49 9.38 -16.30 -2.31
C GLU A 49 7.96 -16.04 -1.80
N ILE A 50 7.28 -15.03 -2.34
CA ILE A 50 5.88 -14.73 -2.00
C ILE A 50 5.01 -15.97 -2.22
N ARG A 51 5.15 -16.63 -3.37
CA ARG A 51 4.39 -17.85 -3.71
C ARG A 51 4.78 -19.03 -2.83
N GLY A 52 6.07 -19.19 -2.54
CA GLY A 52 6.58 -20.22 -1.64
C GLY A 52 6.06 -20.10 -0.20
N LEU A 53 5.81 -18.87 0.26
CA LEU A 53 5.18 -18.58 1.55
C LEU A 53 3.63 -18.64 1.53
N GLY A 54 3.04 -19.06 0.39
CA GLY A 54 1.59 -19.21 0.22
C GLY A 54 0.86 -17.92 -0.15
N GLY A 55 1.59 -16.86 -0.49
CA GLY A 55 1.01 -15.60 -0.96
C GLY A 55 0.45 -15.70 -2.36
N VAL A 56 -0.62 -14.95 -2.62
CA VAL A 56 -1.24 -14.84 -3.94
C VAL A 56 -0.94 -13.46 -4.52
N ILE A 57 -0.53 -13.41 -5.79
CA ILE A 57 -0.29 -12.17 -6.51
C ILE A 57 -1.41 -11.97 -7.53
N HIS A 58 -2.07 -10.82 -7.43
CA HIS A 58 -3.09 -10.35 -8.36
C HIS A 58 -2.52 -9.20 -9.18
N ASN A 59 -2.55 -9.32 -10.51
CA ASN A 59 -2.03 -8.30 -11.41
C ASN A 59 -3.16 -7.46 -11.99
N ILE A 60 -2.96 -6.14 -12.00
CA ILE A 60 -3.82 -5.16 -12.68
C ILE A 60 -2.98 -4.34 -13.66
N CYS A 61 -3.62 -3.77 -14.66
CA CYS A 61 -2.96 -2.88 -15.60
C CYS A 61 -2.38 -1.66 -14.87
N ALA A 62 -1.14 -1.26 -15.20
CA ALA A 62 -0.58 -0.02 -14.66
C ALA A 62 -1.37 1.20 -15.17
N ARG A 63 -1.66 2.15 -14.26
CA ARG A 63 -2.39 3.38 -14.58
C ARG A 63 -1.72 4.20 -15.69
N SER A 64 -0.39 4.21 -15.72
CA SER A 64 0.41 4.90 -16.74
C SER A 64 0.36 4.23 -18.11
N LYS A 65 0.13 2.91 -18.18
CA LYS A 65 0.09 2.13 -19.42
C LYS A 65 -1.27 2.28 -20.12
N ASN A 66 -2.35 2.11 -19.38
CA ASN A 66 -3.72 2.25 -19.90
C ASN A 66 -4.71 2.59 -18.76
N LEU A 67 -5.13 3.86 -18.70
CA LEU A 67 -6.03 4.33 -17.65
C LEU A 67 -7.42 3.66 -17.69
N LYS A 68 -7.94 3.34 -18.87
CA LYS A 68 -9.26 2.70 -19.03
C LYS A 68 -9.21 1.27 -18.49
N GLN A 69 -8.19 0.51 -18.89
CA GLN A 69 -7.99 -0.85 -18.41
C GLN A 69 -7.71 -0.88 -16.91
N TYR A 70 -6.84 0.01 -16.41
CA TYR A 70 -6.58 0.15 -14.98
C TYR A 70 -7.87 0.34 -14.15
N LYS A 71 -8.75 1.25 -14.59
CA LYS A 71 -10.03 1.48 -13.90
C LYS A 71 -10.96 0.28 -13.96
N HIS A 72 -10.96 -0.44 -15.08
CA HIS A 72 -11.73 -1.68 -15.24
C HIS A 72 -11.21 -2.75 -14.28
N ASP A 73 -9.90 -3.03 -14.30
CA ASP A 73 -9.27 -4.05 -13.47
C ASP A 73 -9.44 -3.76 -11.97
N MET A 74 -9.25 -2.49 -11.57
CA MET A 74 -9.48 -2.06 -10.19
C MET A 74 -10.92 -2.29 -9.75
N LYS A 75 -11.89 -1.94 -10.59
CA LYS A 75 -13.30 -2.17 -10.28
C LYS A 75 -13.59 -3.65 -10.15
N ASP A 76 -13.22 -4.44 -11.14
CA ASP A 76 -13.45 -5.87 -11.20
C ASP A 76 -12.80 -6.60 -10.02
N PHE A 77 -11.54 -6.28 -9.72
CA PHE A 77 -10.82 -6.88 -8.60
C PHE A 77 -11.52 -6.63 -7.27
N PHE A 78 -11.82 -5.36 -6.95
CA PHE A 78 -12.43 -5.03 -5.66
C PHE A 78 -13.88 -5.51 -5.55
N GLU A 79 -14.64 -5.48 -6.64
CA GLU A 79 -16.02 -5.97 -6.68
C GLU A 79 -16.12 -7.47 -6.36
N ASN A 80 -15.15 -8.26 -6.84
CA ASN A 80 -15.15 -9.72 -6.69
C ASN A 80 -14.33 -10.25 -5.50
N ASN A 81 -13.55 -9.40 -4.80
CA ASN A 81 -12.60 -9.89 -3.81
C ASN A 81 -12.58 -9.11 -2.50
N ALA A 82 -13.14 -7.90 -2.44
CA ALA A 82 -12.96 -7.02 -1.28
C ALA A 82 -13.47 -7.63 0.04
N ASP A 83 -14.52 -8.43 0.00
CA ASP A 83 -15.12 -9.13 1.14
C ASP A 83 -14.20 -10.18 1.80
N LYS A 84 -13.17 -10.63 1.07
CA LYS A 84 -12.17 -11.60 1.55
C LYS A 84 -11.15 -10.96 2.50
N TYR A 85 -11.01 -9.63 2.47
CA TYR A 85 -9.94 -8.92 3.16
C TYR A 85 -10.41 -8.21 4.43
N CYS A 86 -9.75 -8.49 5.55
CA CYS A 86 -9.96 -7.75 6.79
C CYS A 86 -9.24 -6.39 6.80
N ALA A 87 -8.23 -6.21 5.93
CA ALA A 87 -7.48 -4.97 5.80
C ALA A 87 -6.90 -4.80 4.38
N LEU A 88 -6.74 -3.54 3.97
CA LEU A 88 -5.77 -3.12 2.95
C LEU A 88 -4.56 -2.51 3.65
N TRP A 89 -3.36 -2.98 3.31
CA TRP A 89 -2.09 -2.35 3.66
C TRP A 89 -1.49 -1.71 2.42
N PHE A 90 -1.74 -0.42 2.28
CA PHE A 90 -1.32 0.41 1.14
C PHE A 90 0.03 1.06 1.45
N ASN A 91 1.11 0.51 0.88
CA ASN A 91 2.46 1.03 0.98
C ASN A 91 2.74 1.97 -0.19
N THR A 92 3.29 3.14 0.09
CA THR A 92 3.51 4.15 -0.96
C THR A 92 4.65 5.12 -0.62
N CYS A 93 5.32 5.60 -1.66
CA CYS A 93 6.28 6.70 -1.59
C CYS A 93 5.70 8.05 -2.01
N SER A 94 4.43 8.12 -2.43
CA SER A 94 3.77 9.36 -2.87
C SER A 94 2.25 9.22 -2.84
N LEU A 95 1.54 10.30 -2.48
CA LEU A 95 0.08 10.39 -2.57
C LEU A 95 -0.42 10.74 -3.97
N SER A 96 0.41 10.69 -5.00
CA SER A 96 -0.03 11.00 -6.37
C SER A 96 -1.14 10.08 -6.90
N ASN A 97 -1.26 8.88 -6.33
CA ASN A 97 -2.36 7.94 -6.57
C ASN A 97 -2.81 7.30 -5.25
N ILE A 98 -4.06 7.53 -4.86
CA ILE A 98 -4.71 6.91 -3.68
C ILE A 98 -5.93 6.06 -4.06
N ASP A 99 -6.04 5.67 -5.33
CA ASP A 99 -7.20 4.93 -5.84
C ASP A 99 -7.43 3.63 -5.05
N TYR A 100 -6.39 2.96 -4.59
CA TYR A 100 -6.47 1.74 -3.76
C TYR A 100 -7.27 1.98 -2.47
N LEU A 101 -7.04 3.10 -1.78
CA LEU A 101 -7.81 3.48 -0.58
C LEU A 101 -9.26 3.85 -0.92
N LEU A 102 -9.47 4.54 -2.07
CA LEU A 102 -10.80 4.89 -2.56
C LEU A 102 -11.64 3.64 -2.84
N TYR A 103 -11.07 2.67 -3.58
CA TYR A 103 -11.74 1.41 -3.89
C TYR A 103 -11.96 0.57 -2.63
N ALA A 104 -10.95 0.44 -1.76
CA ALA A 104 -11.07 -0.29 -0.50
C ALA A 104 -12.20 0.28 0.38
N LYS A 105 -12.35 1.60 0.45
CA LYS A 105 -13.48 2.23 1.15
C LYS A 105 -14.80 1.96 0.46
N LYS A 106 -14.86 2.12 -0.87
CA LYS A 106 -16.07 1.92 -1.66
C LYS A 106 -16.62 0.49 -1.52
N TYR A 107 -15.72 -0.50 -1.48
CA TYR A 107 -16.08 -1.92 -1.35
C TYR A 107 -15.93 -2.46 0.08
N HIS A 108 -15.97 -1.55 1.07
CA HIS A 108 -16.14 -1.85 2.50
C HIS A 108 -15.04 -2.67 3.16
N ILE A 109 -13.78 -2.65 2.66
CA ILE A 109 -12.67 -3.21 3.43
C ILE A 109 -12.54 -2.41 4.74
N PRO A 110 -12.70 -3.05 5.91
CA PRO A 110 -12.90 -2.33 7.16
C PRO A 110 -11.67 -1.54 7.62
N LYS A 111 -10.48 -2.11 7.48
CA LYS A 111 -9.22 -1.49 7.87
C LYS A 111 -8.43 -1.07 6.63
N ARG A 112 -8.04 0.19 6.56
CA ARG A 112 -7.33 0.75 5.41
C ARG A 112 -6.12 1.53 5.91
N ILE A 113 -4.99 0.81 5.94
CA ILE A 113 -3.72 1.31 6.44
C ILE A 113 -2.97 1.97 5.30
N ILE A 114 -2.62 3.24 5.43
CA ILE A 114 -1.62 3.87 4.58
C ILE A 114 -0.27 3.86 5.28
N HIS A 115 0.76 3.31 4.63
CA HIS A 115 2.12 3.27 5.13
C HIS A 115 3.06 4.00 4.18
N CYS A 116 3.68 5.04 4.68
CA CYS A 116 4.47 6.00 3.91
C CYS A 116 5.96 5.75 4.10
N HIS A 117 6.70 5.58 2.98
CA HIS A 117 8.09 5.13 2.99
C HIS A 117 9.11 6.19 2.56
N ASN A 118 8.69 7.42 2.23
CA ASN A 118 9.58 8.52 1.82
C ASN A 118 9.38 9.76 2.66
N ALA A 119 10.45 10.57 2.78
CA ALA A 119 10.41 11.87 3.47
C ALA A 119 10.38 13.08 2.52
N ALA A 120 10.58 12.85 1.22
CA ALA A 120 10.61 13.90 0.20
C ALA A 120 10.39 13.36 -1.21
N ASN A 121 10.06 14.24 -2.16
CA ASN A 121 10.06 13.89 -3.59
C ASN A 121 11.47 13.75 -4.14
N GLY A 122 11.83 12.56 -4.58
CA GLY A 122 13.03 12.31 -5.35
C GLY A 122 12.87 12.67 -6.84
N GLY A 123 12.68 13.98 -7.18
CA GLY A 123 12.63 14.41 -8.58
C GLY A 123 11.29 14.20 -9.29
N ASP A 124 10.19 14.13 -8.57
CA ASP A 124 8.84 13.97 -9.15
C ASP A 124 8.42 15.15 -10.05
N SER A 125 7.66 14.84 -11.08
CA SER A 125 7.08 15.84 -11.96
C SER A 125 6.14 16.81 -11.22
N PHE A 126 6.01 18.04 -11.72
CA PHE A 126 5.09 19.04 -11.18
C PHE A 126 3.67 18.52 -10.97
N LEU A 127 3.15 17.74 -11.91
CA LEU A 127 1.82 17.15 -11.83
C LEU A 127 1.69 16.13 -10.68
N ARG A 128 2.71 15.30 -10.46
CA ARG A 128 2.72 14.35 -9.31
C ARG A 128 2.72 15.10 -7.99
N ASN A 129 3.47 16.20 -7.88
CA ASN A 129 3.50 17.05 -6.70
C ASN A 129 2.15 17.72 -6.43
N LEU A 130 1.48 18.21 -7.47
CA LEU A 130 0.15 18.80 -7.37
C LEU A 130 -0.88 17.77 -6.88
N LEU A 131 -0.86 16.57 -7.46
CA LEU A 131 -1.72 15.45 -7.03
C LEU A 131 -1.42 15.02 -5.60
N HIS A 132 -0.14 14.95 -5.21
CA HIS A 132 0.26 14.65 -3.84
C HIS A 132 -0.35 15.65 -2.84
N LYS A 133 -0.17 16.95 -3.07
CA LYS A 133 -0.75 18.02 -2.22
C LYS A 133 -2.28 17.99 -2.17
N TYR A 134 -2.92 17.69 -3.28
CA TYR A 134 -4.38 17.54 -3.34
C TYR A 134 -4.86 16.36 -2.51
N HIS A 135 -4.21 15.21 -2.65
CA HIS A 135 -4.57 14.00 -1.92
C HIS A 135 -4.16 14.06 -0.45
N GLN A 136 -3.12 14.80 -0.09
CA GLN A 136 -2.72 15.03 1.30
C GLN A 136 -3.89 15.53 2.17
N ARG A 137 -4.77 16.38 1.60
CA ARG A 137 -5.97 16.86 2.29
C ARG A 137 -7.12 15.87 2.30
N LYS A 138 -7.10 14.87 1.45
CA LYS A 138 -8.20 13.93 1.24
C LYS A 138 -7.97 12.54 1.83
N VAL A 139 -6.72 12.14 2.00
CA VAL A 139 -6.36 10.79 2.46
C VAL A 139 -7.05 10.41 3.77
N PHE A 140 -7.28 11.38 4.65
CA PHE A 140 -7.96 11.20 5.94
C PHE A 140 -9.41 10.72 5.82
N LYS A 141 -10.04 10.92 4.66
CA LYS A 141 -11.41 10.44 4.41
C LYS A 141 -11.44 8.95 4.01
N TYR A 142 -10.30 8.41 3.60
CA TYR A 142 -10.22 7.07 2.99
C TYR A 142 -9.44 6.07 3.83
N ALA A 143 -8.34 6.48 4.43
CA ALA A 143 -7.58 5.65 5.37
C ALA A 143 -8.22 5.63 6.76
N THR A 144 -7.99 4.55 7.51
CA THR A 144 -8.38 4.39 8.92
C THR A 144 -7.18 4.40 9.84
N ASP A 145 -5.99 4.05 9.31
CA ASP A 145 -4.74 3.97 10.04
C ASP A 145 -3.63 4.65 9.23
N PHE A 146 -2.75 5.38 9.91
CA PHE A 146 -1.74 6.24 9.29
C PHE A 146 -0.37 5.86 9.82
N TRP A 147 0.45 5.23 8.97
CA TRP A 147 1.78 4.76 9.34
C TRP A 147 2.86 5.46 8.52
N THR A 148 3.97 5.75 9.16
CA THR A 148 5.17 6.33 8.52
C THR A 148 6.42 5.56 8.95
N CYS A 149 7.44 5.52 8.10
CA CYS A 149 8.70 4.87 8.44
C CYS A 149 9.62 5.71 9.32
N ASN A 150 9.39 7.02 9.41
CA ASN A 150 10.12 7.96 10.25
C ASN A 150 9.31 9.25 10.46
N GLN A 151 9.77 10.14 11.35
CA GLN A 151 9.09 11.40 11.65
C GLN A 151 9.13 12.43 10.51
N ASP A 152 10.14 12.38 9.64
CA ASP A 152 10.23 13.31 8.49
C ASP A 152 9.20 12.99 7.42
N SER A 153 8.86 11.70 7.26
CA SER A 153 7.79 11.24 6.36
C SER A 153 6.42 11.79 6.74
N ASP A 154 6.20 12.01 8.02
CA ASP A 154 4.98 12.54 8.59
C ASP A 154 4.54 13.85 7.99
N LEU A 155 5.45 14.83 8.07
CA LEU A 155 5.19 16.19 7.59
C LEU A 155 4.92 16.18 6.09
N TRP A 156 5.66 15.34 5.35
CA TRP A 156 5.51 15.20 3.91
C TRP A 156 4.15 14.61 3.51
N PHE A 157 3.72 13.52 4.16
CA PHE A 157 2.48 12.82 3.78
C PHE A 157 1.23 13.39 4.43
N PHE A 158 1.29 13.82 5.69
CA PHE A 158 0.10 14.19 6.46
C PHE A 158 0.08 15.66 6.90
N GLY A 159 1.22 16.37 6.80
CA GLY A 159 1.33 17.76 7.23
C GLY A 159 1.31 17.91 8.75
N LYS A 160 0.99 19.11 9.25
CA LYS A 160 1.06 19.44 10.68
C LYS A 160 0.07 18.66 11.55
N ALA A 161 -1.00 18.13 10.97
CA ALA A 161 -2.07 17.41 11.67
C ALA A 161 -1.76 15.91 11.92
N SER A 162 -0.59 15.42 11.51
CA SER A 162 -0.26 13.99 11.58
C SER A 162 -0.34 13.39 12.98
N LYS A 163 0.12 14.12 14.00
CA LYS A 163 0.13 13.65 15.40
C LYS A 163 -1.26 13.56 16.04
N GLU A 164 -2.25 14.20 15.45
CA GLU A 164 -3.65 14.21 15.91
C GLU A 164 -4.50 13.14 15.22
N LEU A 165 -3.89 12.39 14.27
CA LEU A 165 -4.62 11.40 13.50
C LEU A 165 -4.96 10.17 14.34
N PRO A 166 -6.17 9.63 14.23
CA PRO A 166 -6.52 8.37 14.86
C PRO A 166 -5.64 7.25 14.30
N ASN A 167 -5.16 6.38 15.18
CA ASN A 167 -4.33 5.22 14.80
C ASN A 167 -3.04 5.59 14.04
N TYR A 168 -2.48 6.76 14.32
CA TYR A 168 -1.18 7.15 13.82
C TYR A 168 -0.05 6.35 14.49
N ARG A 169 0.92 5.88 13.70
CA ARG A 169 2.09 5.15 14.21
C ARG A 169 3.33 5.43 13.36
N VAL A 170 4.47 5.54 14.01
CA VAL A 170 5.77 5.42 13.35
C VAL A 170 6.18 3.95 13.40
N ILE A 171 6.35 3.34 12.24
CA ILE A 171 6.76 1.95 12.05
C ILE A 171 8.12 1.98 11.37
N TYR A 172 9.18 1.88 12.15
CA TYR A 172 10.54 1.89 11.63
C TYR A 172 10.79 0.70 10.71
N ASN A 173 11.59 0.95 9.66
CA ASN A 173 12.04 -0.13 8.78
C ASN A 173 12.95 -1.07 9.59
N ALA A 174 12.48 -2.27 9.82
CA ALA A 174 13.29 -3.32 10.42
C ALA A 174 14.15 -3.99 9.32
N ILE A 175 15.37 -4.34 9.67
CA ILE A 175 16.28 -5.13 8.85
C ILE A 175 16.41 -6.48 9.55
N ASP A 176 16.26 -7.56 8.78
CA ASP A 176 16.61 -8.89 9.26
C ASP A 176 18.12 -8.96 9.39
N LEU A 177 18.60 -9.37 10.55
CA LEU A 177 20.03 -9.44 10.85
C LEU A 177 20.58 -10.88 10.81
N ASP A 178 19.73 -11.86 10.49
CA ASP A 178 20.07 -13.28 10.41
C ASP A 178 20.45 -13.72 8.99
#